data_026c443c60e96b7ce9f206ea0df11c5f
#
_entry.id   026c443c60e96b7ce9f206ea0df11c5f
#
_cell.length_a   1.000
_cell.length_b   1.000
_cell.length_c   1.000
_cell.angle_alpha   90.00
_cell.angle_beta   90.00
_cell.angle_gamma   90.00
#
_symmetry.space_group_name_H-M   'P 1'
#
loop_
_entity.id
_entity.type
_entity.pdbx_description
1 polymer ?
#
loop_
_entity_poly.entity_id
_entity_poly.type
_entity_poly.pdbx_seq_one_letter_code
_entity_poly.pdbx_strand_id
1 'polypeptide(L)'
;MAEEMQNQEQQPVFQLQRCYMKDASVEMPNAPQIFAKQLEAQPVVDMQFEVAIAALSETHHEVAVRSTVTIKADDKVMMIAEVKQAGIFLIQGFDEQQMIHIGNVVCPSIVYPYLRANMADLVTRTTMAPVHLPEMNFE
;
A
#
# COMPACT_ATOMS: atom_id res chain seq x y z
N MET A 1 -12.36 -11.24 41.67
CA MET A 1 -13.37 -11.20 40.62
C MET A 1 -13.34 -9.90 39.84
N ALA A 2 -13.43 -8.75 40.50
CA ALA A 2 -13.35 -7.45 39.80
C ALA A 2 -11.97 -7.18 39.19
N GLU A 3 -10.89 -7.62 39.83
CA GLU A 3 -9.54 -7.46 39.31
C GLU A 3 -9.28 -8.36 38.10
N GLU A 4 -9.84 -9.57 38.10
CA GLU A 4 -9.73 -10.50 36.96
C GLU A 4 -10.51 -9.96 35.74
N MET A 5 -11.67 -9.35 35.98
CA MET A 5 -12.46 -8.73 34.91
C MET A 5 -11.76 -7.51 34.33
N GLN A 6 -11.13 -6.69 35.18
CA GLN A 6 -10.36 -5.53 34.71
C GLN A 6 -9.13 -5.95 33.90
N ASN A 7 -8.46 -7.03 34.30
CA ASN A 7 -7.31 -7.56 33.55
C ASN A 7 -7.75 -8.14 32.21
N GLN A 8 -8.94 -8.74 32.13
CA GLN A 8 -9.50 -9.21 30.84
C GLN A 8 -9.87 -8.07 29.90
N GLU A 9 -10.39 -6.97 30.44
CA GLU A 9 -10.70 -5.77 29.67
C GLU A 9 -9.46 -5.07 29.15
N GLN A 10 -8.30 -5.28 29.80
CA GLN A 10 -7.02 -4.67 29.44
C GLN A 10 -6.14 -5.57 28.56
N GLN A 11 -6.60 -6.77 28.20
CA GLN A 11 -5.84 -7.64 27.30
C GLN A 11 -5.72 -6.99 25.93
N PRO A 12 -4.50 -7.00 25.38
CA PRO A 12 -4.30 -6.41 24.07
C PRO A 12 -5.03 -7.21 22.98
N VAL A 13 -5.68 -6.48 22.09
CA VAL A 13 -6.35 -7.05 20.93
C VAL A 13 -5.81 -6.36 19.69
N PHE A 14 -5.40 -7.17 18.72
CA PHE A 14 -4.96 -6.70 17.42
C PHE A 14 -5.58 -7.60 16.35
N GLN A 15 -6.34 -7.01 15.44
CA GLN A 15 -7.03 -7.77 14.42
C GLN A 15 -7.19 -6.97 13.14
N LEU A 16 -6.76 -7.53 12.02
CA LEU A 16 -7.13 -7.01 10.71
C LEU A 16 -8.57 -7.42 10.42
N GLN A 17 -9.46 -6.44 10.28
CA GLN A 17 -10.87 -6.70 10.04
C GLN A 17 -11.21 -6.67 8.56
N ARG A 18 -10.54 -5.83 7.78
CA ARG A 18 -10.82 -5.68 6.36
C ARG A 18 -9.58 -5.14 5.66
N CYS A 19 -9.28 -5.71 4.50
CA CYS A 19 -8.22 -5.22 3.63
C CYS A 19 -8.81 -5.02 2.24
N TYR A 20 -8.60 -3.83 1.66
CA TYR A 20 -9.27 -3.47 0.42
C TYR A 20 -8.43 -2.51 -0.41
N MET A 21 -8.66 -2.54 -1.72
CA MET A 21 -8.09 -1.56 -2.62
C MET A 21 -8.96 -0.31 -2.58
N LYS A 22 -8.42 0.77 -2.04
CA LYS A 22 -9.17 2.00 -1.82
C LYS A 22 -9.22 2.87 -3.07
N ASP A 23 -8.16 2.84 -3.86
CA ASP A 23 -8.08 3.61 -5.09
C ASP A 23 -7.08 2.95 -6.03
N ALA A 24 -7.33 3.07 -7.34
CA ALA A 24 -6.42 2.58 -8.36
C ALA A 24 -6.62 3.38 -9.64
N SER A 25 -5.52 3.75 -10.28
CA SER A 25 -5.57 4.46 -11.55
C SER A 25 -4.42 4.06 -12.46
N VAL A 26 -4.66 4.07 -13.76
CA VAL A 26 -3.66 3.87 -14.78
C VAL A 26 -3.85 4.92 -15.86
N GLU A 27 -2.76 5.58 -16.23
CA GLU A 27 -2.74 6.51 -17.34
C GLU A 27 -1.63 6.13 -18.31
N MET A 28 -1.93 6.20 -19.59
CA MET A 28 -0.96 5.98 -20.67
C MET A 28 -1.02 7.18 -21.61
N PRO A 29 -0.40 8.30 -21.21
CA PRO A 29 -0.61 9.59 -21.90
C PRO A 29 -0.04 9.63 -23.33
N ASN A 30 0.91 8.74 -23.65
CA ASN A 30 1.52 8.69 -24.97
C ASN A 30 1.10 7.46 -25.80
N ALA A 31 0.04 6.75 -25.38
CA ALA A 31 -0.55 5.69 -26.17
C ALA A 31 -1.53 6.30 -27.18
N PRO A 32 -1.67 5.75 -28.40
CA PRO A 32 -0.99 4.55 -28.87
C PRO A 32 0.39 4.79 -29.48
N GLN A 33 0.82 6.02 -29.62
CA GLN A 33 2.04 6.38 -30.34
C GLN A 33 3.29 5.72 -29.77
N ILE A 34 3.32 5.53 -28.43
CA ILE A 34 4.46 4.91 -27.76
C ILE A 34 4.67 3.45 -28.19
N PHE A 35 3.61 2.79 -28.67
CA PHE A 35 3.66 1.41 -29.16
C PHE A 35 4.05 1.31 -30.63
N ALA A 36 4.01 2.41 -31.36
CA ALA A 36 4.28 2.42 -32.79
C ALA A 36 5.76 2.50 -33.14
N LYS A 37 6.59 2.86 -32.15
CA LYS A 37 8.04 3.04 -32.34
C LYS A 37 8.82 2.03 -31.53
N GLN A 38 9.94 1.57 -32.09
CA GLN A 38 10.92 0.84 -31.32
C GLN A 38 11.64 1.80 -30.37
N LEU A 39 11.72 1.43 -29.09
CA LEU A 39 12.38 2.25 -28.08
C LEU A 39 13.90 2.25 -28.30
N GLU A 40 14.51 3.42 -28.24
CA GLU A 40 15.96 3.58 -28.40
C GLU A 40 16.70 3.25 -27.10
N ALA A 41 16.06 3.46 -25.94
CA ALA A 41 16.63 3.19 -24.63
C ALA A 41 15.69 2.30 -23.83
N GLN A 42 16.24 1.62 -22.83
CA GLN A 42 15.42 0.83 -21.91
C GLN A 42 14.54 1.74 -21.07
N PRO A 43 13.28 1.33 -20.80
CA PRO A 43 12.42 2.09 -19.94
C PRO A 43 12.99 2.25 -18.52
N VAL A 44 12.78 3.42 -17.95
CA VAL A 44 13.18 3.74 -16.57
C VAL A 44 11.94 3.70 -15.71
N VAL A 45 12.01 2.98 -14.59
CA VAL A 45 10.91 2.84 -13.65
C VAL A 45 11.21 3.68 -12.42
N ASP A 46 10.30 4.60 -12.11
CA ASP A 46 10.34 5.40 -10.88
C ASP A 46 9.20 4.95 -9.97
N MET A 47 9.49 4.82 -8.68
CA MET A 47 8.51 4.39 -7.69
C MET A 47 8.46 5.37 -6.54
N GLN A 48 7.24 5.75 -6.15
CA GLN A 48 6.98 6.55 -4.96
C GLN A 48 6.10 5.75 -4.01
N PHE A 49 6.26 5.98 -2.71
CA PHE A 49 5.57 5.22 -1.69
C PHE A 49 5.17 6.12 -0.52
N GLU A 50 3.94 5.94 -0.04
CA GLU A 50 3.40 6.69 1.10
C GLU A 50 2.64 5.76 2.03
N VAL A 51 2.65 6.11 3.32
CA VAL A 51 1.83 5.45 4.35
C VAL A 51 0.98 6.52 5.01
N ALA A 52 -0.31 6.24 5.20
CA ALA A 52 -1.22 7.12 5.90
C ALA A 52 -1.99 6.34 6.96
N ILE A 53 -2.13 6.93 8.13
CA ILE A 53 -2.82 6.32 9.26
C ILE A 53 -3.94 7.28 9.68
N ALA A 54 -5.16 6.75 9.81
CA ALA A 54 -6.31 7.52 10.25
C ALA A 54 -7.06 6.79 11.35
N ALA A 55 -7.30 7.47 12.46
CA ALA A 55 -8.14 6.92 13.52
C ALA A 55 -9.61 7.03 13.11
N LEU A 56 -10.32 5.91 13.12
CA LEU A 56 -11.76 5.86 12.86
C LEU A 56 -12.55 5.97 14.16
N SER A 57 -11.98 5.47 15.24
CA SER A 57 -12.52 5.54 16.60
C SER A 57 -11.34 5.35 17.56
N GLU A 58 -11.63 5.22 18.85
CA GLU A 58 -10.59 4.94 19.84
C GLU A 58 -9.92 3.59 19.62
N THR A 59 -10.62 2.64 18.99
CA THR A 59 -10.14 1.27 18.84
C THR A 59 -9.87 0.87 17.39
N HIS A 60 -10.40 1.59 16.41
CA HIS A 60 -10.30 1.24 15.01
C HIS A 60 -9.48 2.26 14.24
N HIS A 61 -8.58 1.76 13.41
CA HIS A 61 -7.69 2.59 12.61
C HIS A 61 -7.64 2.08 11.17
N GLU A 62 -7.62 3.01 10.23
CA GLU A 62 -7.31 2.68 8.84
C GLU A 62 -5.83 2.97 8.59
N VAL A 63 -5.13 1.99 8.07
CA VAL A 63 -3.75 2.17 7.61
C VAL A 63 -3.73 1.91 6.12
N ALA A 64 -3.30 2.90 5.37
CA ALA A 64 -3.25 2.85 3.91
C ALA A 64 -1.81 2.97 3.43
N VAL A 65 -1.48 2.19 2.42
CA VAL A 65 -0.21 2.28 1.71
C VAL A 65 -0.51 2.60 0.25
N ARG A 66 0.22 3.58 -0.29
CA ARG A 66 0.08 4.01 -1.68
C ARG A 66 1.40 3.86 -2.40
N SER A 67 1.35 3.33 -3.61
CA SER A 67 2.50 3.31 -4.50
C SER A 67 2.12 3.94 -5.83
N THR A 68 3.00 4.79 -6.35
CA THR A 68 2.90 5.36 -7.68
C THR A 68 4.10 4.87 -8.48
N VAL A 69 3.82 4.20 -9.59
CA VAL A 69 4.85 3.70 -10.51
C VAL A 69 4.75 4.49 -11.80
N THR A 70 5.85 5.12 -12.19
CA THR A 70 5.95 5.86 -13.44
C THR A 70 6.99 5.17 -14.31
N ILE A 71 6.62 4.82 -15.54
CA ILE A 71 7.55 4.22 -16.52
C ILE A 71 7.76 5.22 -17.64
N LYS A 72 9.02 5.58 -17.89
CA LYS A 72 9.42 6.51 -18.93
C LYS A 72 10.35 5.83 -19.92
N ALA A 73 10.20 6.18 -21.18
CA ALA A 73 11.11 5.77 -22.22
C ALA A 73 11.25 6.91 -23.23
N ASP A 74 12.47 7.16 -23.68
CA ASP A 74 12.79 8.21 -24.67
C ASP A 74 12.22 9.58 -24.27
N ASP A 75 12.37 9.92 -22.98
CA ASP A 75 11.90 11.18 -22.36
C ASP A 75 10.38 11.34 -22.34
N LYS A 76 9.65 10.25 -22.58
CA LYS A 76 8.18 10.26 -22.54
C LYS A 76 7.64 9.32 -21.49
N VAL A 77 6.56 9.72 -20.85
CA VAL A 77 5.86 8.86 -19.91
C VAL A 77 5.10 7.79 -20.69
N MET A 78 5.45 6.53 -20.47
CA MET A 78 4.73 5.40 -21.04
C MET A 78 3.48 5.07 -20.22
N MET A 79 3.62 5.09 -18.91
CA MET A 79 2.55 4.68 -18.00
C MET A 79 2.74 5.32 -16.63
N ILE A 80 1.64 5.71 -16.01
CA ILE A 80 1.59 6.06 -14.60
C ILE A 80 0.52 5.19 -13.97
N ALA A 81 0.91 4.35 -13.00
CA ALA A 81 0.00 3.50 -12.27
C ALA A 81 0.06 3.85 -10.79
N GLU A 82 -1.10 4.00 -10.17
CA GLU A 82 -1.20 4.30 -8.75
C GLU A 82 -2.19 3.35 -8.10
N VAL A 83 -1.80 2.76 -6.97
CA VAL A 83 -2.67 1.90 -6.17
C VAL A 83 -2.57 2.34 -4.72
N LYS A 84 -3.72 2.46 -4.09
CA LYS A 84 -3.84 2.71 -2.66
C LYS A 84 -4.56 1.53 -2.03
N GLN A 85 -3.84 0.81 -1.18
CA GLN A 85 -4.35 -0.36 -0.46
C GLN A 85 -4.51 0.02 1.00
N ALA A 86 -5.62 -0.38 1.62
CA ALA A 86 -5.91 -0.02 2.99
C ALA A 86 -6.35 -1.23 3.81
N GLY A 87 -6.12 -1.15 5.11
CA GLY A 87 -6.63 -2.12 6.07
C GLY A 87 -7.29 -1.42 7.23
N ILE A 88 -8.39 -2.00 7.71
CA ILE A 88 -9.04 -1.55 8.94
C ILE A 88 -8.62 -2.51 10.04
N PHE A 89 -8.03 -1.97 11.09
CA PHE A 89 -7.49 -2.73 12.22
C PHE A 89 -8.21 -2.38 13.50
N LEU A 90 -8.58 -3.39 14.26
CA LEU A 90 -9.00 -3.25 15.64
C LEU A 90 -7.74 -3.32 16.50
N ILE A 91 -7.44 -2.27 17.22
CA ILE A 91 -6.22 -2.15 18.05
C ILE A 91 -6.61 -1.57 19.39
N GLN A 92 -6.44 -2.34 20.46
CA GLN A 92 -6.75 -1.87 21.80
C GLN A 92 -5.89 -2.60 22.84
N GLY A 93 -5.68 -1.94 23.98
CA GLY A 93 -4.96 -2.53 25.09
C GLY A 93 -3.44 -2.41 24.98
N PHE A 94 -2.94 -1.55 24.12
CA PHE A 94 -1.51 -1.29 23.96
C PHE A 94 -1.14 0.08 24.54
N ASP A 95 0.09 0.22 25.01
CA ASP A 95 0.60 1.52 25.44
C ASP A 95 0.92 2.41 24.24
N GLU A 96 1.27 3.66 24.50
CA GLU A 96 1.52 4.65 23.46
C GLU A 96 2.67 4.26 22.54
N GLN A 97 3.77 3.74 23.08
CA GLN A 97 4.92 3.33 22.29
C GLN A 97 4.58 2.13 21.40
N GLN A 98 3.83 1.18 21.94
CA GLN A 98 3.35 0.03 21.16
C GLN A 98 2.41 0.47 20.05
N MET A 99 1.52 1.43 20.32
CA MET A 99 0.60 1.96 19.31
C MET A 99 1.35 2.61 18.15
N ILE A 100 2.40 3.38 18.44
CA ILE A 100 3.23 4.00 17.41
C ILE A 100 3.89 2.93 16.54
N HIS A 101 4.47 1.92 17.16
CA HIS A 101 5.13 0.82 16.43
C HIS A 101 4.11 0.04 15.57
N ILE A 102 2.96 -0.28 16.13
CA ILE A 102 1.91 -1.01 15.42
C ILE A 102 1.45 -0.23 14.20
N GLY A 103 1.18 1.07 14.35
CA GLY A 103 0.72 1.91 13.26
C GLY A 103 1.75 2.16 12.18
N ASN A 104 3.01 2.32 12.56
CA ASN A 104 4.07 2.69 11.61
C ASN A 104 4.78 1.49 10.99
N VAL A 105 4.76 0.33 11.63
CA VAL A 105 5.53 -0.84 11.20
C VAL A 105 4.62 -2.04 10.95
N VAL A 106 3.86 -2.47 11.95
CA VAL A 106 3.11 -3.73 11.87
C VAL A 106 1.98 -3.67 10.84
N CYS A 107 1.15 -2.64 10.91
CA CYS A 107 0.02 -2.50 10.00
C CYS A 107 0.45 -2.32 8.54
N PRO A 108 1.40 -1.40 8.24
CA PRO A 108 1.89 -1.30 6.86
C PRO A 108 2.49 -2.59 6.33
N SER A 109 3.21 -3.34 7.18
CA SER A 109 3.81 -4.62 6.78
C SER A 109 2.75 -5.65 6.39
N ILE A 110 1.59 -5.60 7.03
CA ILE A 110 0.48 -6.52 6.72
C ILE A 110 -0.21 -6.12 5.41
N VAL A 111 -0.42 -4.82 5.19
CA VAL A 111 -1.14 -4.30 4.02
C VAL A 111 -0.28 -4.33 2.75
N TYR A 112 1.02 -4.17 2.89
CA TYR A 112 1.94 -4.02 1.76
C TYR A 112 1.91 -5.18 0.74
N PRO A 113 1.86 -6.46 1.13
CA PRO A 113 1.80 -7.55 0.14
C PRO A 113 0.57 -7.47 -0.77
N TYR A 114 -0.54 -6.96 -0.27
CA TYR A 114 -1.74 -6.75 -1.08
C TYR A 114 -1.54 -5.63 -2.09
N LEU A 115 -0.88 -4.54 -1.67
CA LEU A 115 -0.52 -3.46 -2.57
C LEU A 115 0.39 -3.97 -3.70
N ARG A 116 1.38 -4.74 -3.34
CA ARG A 116 2.36 -5.30 -4.28
C ARG A 116 1.68 -6.17 -5.34
N ALA A 117 0.77 -7.04 -4.90
CA ALA A 117 0.02 -7.92 -5.80
C ALA A 117 -0.90 -7.12 -6.73
N ASN A 118 -1.61 -6.14 -6.19
CA ASN A 118 -2.53 -5.31 -6.97
C ASN A 118 -1.80 -4.42 -7.96
N MET A 119 -0.63 -3.88 -7.59
CA MET A 119 0.17 -3.08 -8.53
C MET A 119 0.67 -3.94 -9.70
N ALA A 120 1.17 -5.15 -9.42
CA ALA A 120 1.63 -6.05 -10.48
C ALA A 120 0.49 -6.41 -11.44
N ASP A 121 -0.69 -6.71 -10.89
CA ASP A 121 -1.86 -7.03 -11.69
C ASP A 121 -2.32 -5.84 -12.55
N LEU A 122 -2.35 -4.65 -11.95
CA LEU A 122 -2.79 -3.43 -12.64
C LEU A 122 -1.88 -3.13 -13.85
N VAL A 123 -0.57 -3.24 -13.68
CA VAL A 123 0.39 -2.96 -14.74
C VAL A 123 0.25 -3.93 -15.92
N THR A 124 -0.09 -5.19 -15.66
CA THR A 124 -0.28 -6.16 -16.76
C THR A 124 -1.45 -5.80 -17.66
N ARG A 125 -2.42 -5.03 -17.18
CA ARG A 125 -3.57 -4.58 -17.98
C ARG A 125 -3.19 -3.58 -19.06
N THR A 126 -1.97 -3.02 -18.98
CA THR A 126 -1.42 -2.11 -19.98
C THR A 126 -0.65 -2.81 -21.09
N THR A 127 -0.58 -4.13 -21.08
CA THR A 127 0.25 -5.00 -21.91
C THR A 127 1.75 -4.95 -21.58
N MET A 128 2.14 -4.14 -20.62
CA MET A 128 3.52 -4.08 -20.14
C MET A 128 3.79 -5.22 -19.16
N ALA A 129 5.07 -5.56 -19.00
CA ALA A 129 5.46 -6.57 -18.03
C ALA A 129 5.07 -6.13 -16.62
N PRO A 130 4.68 -7.07 -15.75
CA PRO A 130 4.31 -6.69 -14.39
C PRO A 130 5.46 -6.04 -13.64
N VAL A 131 5.14 -5.02 -12.84
CA VAL A 131 6.11 -4.36 -11.97
C VAL A 131 5.95 -4.95 -10.58
N HIS A 132 7.04 -5.54 -10.06
CA HIS A 132 7.07 -6.08 -8.71
C HIS A 132 7.75 -5.08 -7.80
N LEU A 133 6.97 -4.48 -6.89
CA LEU A 133 7.52 -3.56 -5.91
C LEU A 133 8.53 -4.30 -5.03
N PRO A 134 9.62 -3.63 -4.61
CA PRO A 134 10.62 -4.27 -3.77
C PRO A 134 10.07 -4.63 -2.40
N GLU A 135 10.73 -5.54 -1.71
CA GLU A 135 10.43 -5.80 -0.32
C GLU A 135 10.71 -4.53 0.50
N MET A 136 9.81 -4.25 1.43
CA MET A 136 9.90 -3.06 2.28
C MET A 136 10.12 -3.44 3.72
N ASN A 137 11.08 -2.78 4.35
CA ASN A 137 11.26 -2.81 5.79
C ASN A 137 10.73 -1.49 6.35
N PHE A 138 9.66 -1.57 7.17
CA PHE A 138 9.02 -0.40 7.74
C PHE A 138 9.64 0.04 9.07
N GLU A 139 10.61 -0.69 9.58
CA GLU A 139 11.31 -0.34 10.82
C GLU A 139 12.31 0.79 10.67
#